data_c9d3d5b5983b2234bc7b513ddd8cd856
#
_entry.id   c9d3d5b5983b2234bc7b513ddd8cd856
#
_cell.length_a   1.000
_cell.length_b   1.000
_cell.length_c   1.000
_cell.angle_alpha   90.00
_cell.angle_beta   90.00
_cell.angle_gamma   90.00
#
_symmetry.space_group_name_H-M   'P 1'
#
loop_
_entity.id
_entity.type
_entity.pdbx_description
1 polymer ?
#
loop_
_entity_poly.entity_id
_entity_poly.type
_entity_poly.pdbx_seq_one_letter_code
_entity_poly.pdbx_strand_id
1 'polypeptide(L)'
;MDALNTQIFEGLRKYYEDIKDLFGGIATELEVLDNRQGQYKRLSAFAVKAPYYLALYSEEKDRAQMNAGYLMEQLVLYLCSKEIGTCFVGSLLVKHSMLRKGDKKLMVLVAFGKSRGSHTRRPIDAKRLELKELCVYKEVPRQWMKQLLEAARLAPSSMNSQPWRFVVYDSRIHIFSKKRSMERLKRWDEVNFGIMFAN
;
A
#
# COMPACT_ATOMS: atom_id res chain seq x y z
N MET A 1 -2.28 19.12 16.12
CA MET A 1 -1.81 17.78 15.72
C MET A 1 -0.35 17.66 16.14
N ASP A 2 0.02 16.57 16.81
CA ASP A 2 1.36 16.41 17.36
C ASP A 2 2.41 16.27 16.24
N ALA A 3 3.53 16.98 16.40
CA ALA A 3 4.67 16.84 15.52
C ALA A 3 5.35 15.47 15.74
N LEU A 4 5.80 14.84 14.67
CA LEU A 4 6.67 13.69 14.74
C LEU A 4 8.12 14.13 14.90
N ASN A 5 8.94 13.27 15.51
CA ASN A 5 10.37 13.50 15.63
C ASN A 5 11.04 13.54 14.24
N THR A 6 11.98 14.45 14.03
CA THR A 6 12.78 14.61 12.81
C THR A 6 13.43 13.29 12.37
N GLN A 7 13.88 12.48 13.32
CA GLN A 7 14.46 11.16 13.07
C GLN A 7 13.52 10.21 12.30
N ILE A 8 12.19 10.34 12.46
CA ILE A 8 11.23 9.53 11.69
C ILE A 8 11.32 9.88 10.19
N PHE A 9 11.42 11.17 9.86
CA PHE A 9 11.49 11.61 8.46
C PHE A 9 12.84 11.27 7.81
N GLU A 10 13.94 11.41 8.55
CA GLU A 10 15.28 11.03 8.09
C GLU A 10 15.35 9.52 7.86
N GLY A 11 14.87 8.73 8.82
CA GLY A 11 14.84 7.28 8.70
C GLY A 11 13.93 6.81 7.56
N LEU A 12 12.78 7.45 7.35
CA LEU A 12 11.86 7.14 6.26
C LEU A 12 12.51 7.41 4.89
N ARG A 13 13.22 8.55 4.74
CA ARG A 13 13.93 8.91 3.51
C ARG A 13 15.04 7.91 3.22
N LYS A 14 15.87 7.62 4.21
CA LYS A 14 16.94 6.62 4.08
C LYS A 14 16.39 5.25 3.71
N TYR A 15 15.31 4.82 4.38
CA TYR A 15 14.68 3.55 4.08
C TYR A 15 14.14 3.49 2.64
N TYR A 16 13.56 4.60 2.14
CA TYR A 16 13.11 4.70 0.74
C TYR A 16 14.26 4.60 -0.27
N GLU A 17 15.44 5.11 0.06
CA GLU A 17 16.64 5.00 -0.78
C GLU A 17 17.21 3.57 -0.80
N ASP A 18 17.01 2.80 0.28
CA ASP A 18 17.55 1.45 0.46
C ASP A 18 16.62 0.34 -0.06
N ILE A 19 15.30 0.57 -0.14
CA ILE A 19 14.34 -0.44 -0.60
C ILE A 19 14.45 -0.67 -2.11
N LYS A 20 14.23 -1.95 -2.50
CA LYS A 20 14.26 -2.35 -3.90
C LYS A 20 12.88 -2.27 -4.53
N ASP A 21 12.85 -1.84 -5.78
CA ASP A 21 11.67 -1.90 -6.62
C ASP A 21 11.23 -3.35 -6.87
N LEU A 22 9.92 -3.52 -7.07
CA LEU A 22 9.38 -4.79 -7.58
C LEU A 22 9.73 -4.97 -9.07
N PHE A 23 9.73 -3.86 -9.83
CA PHE A 23 10.09 -3.81 -11.24
C PHE A 23 11.14 -2.72 -11.46
N GLY A 24 12.32 -3.10 -11.94
CA GLY A 24 13.39 -2.15 -12.24
C GLY A 24 13.07 -1.21 -13.41
N GLY A 25 13.74 -0.07 -13.44
CA GLY A 25 13.66 0.89 -14.55
C GLY A 25 12.41 1.80 -14.53
N ILE A 26 11.69 1.88 -13.41
CA ILE A 26 10.56 2.78 -13.19
C ILE A 26 11.00 3.82 -12.18
N ALA A 27 11.25 5.05 -12.62
CA ALA A 27 11.66 6.11 -11.69
C ALA A 27 10.50 6.55 -10.81
N THR A 28 10.77 6.63 -9.50
CA THR A 28 9.81 7.06 -8.49
C THR A 28 10.34 8.25 -7.70
N GLU A 29 9.46 8.95 -7.02
CA GLU A 29 9.81 10.06 -6.14
C GLU A 29 8.85 10.09 -4.94
N LEU A 30 9.43 10.15 -3.74
CA LEU A 30 8.69 10.21 -2.49
C LEU A 30 8.65 11.63 -1.96
N GLU A 31 7.48 12.09 -1.52
CA GLU A 31 7.29 13.40 -0.90
C GLU A 31 6.51 13.28 0.40
N VAL A 32 6.99 13.97 1.45
CA VAL A 32 6.26 14.13 2.70
C VAL A 32 5.54 15.47 2.69
N LEU A 33 4.21 15.42 2.80
CA LEU A 33 3.35 16.60 2.85
C LEU A 33 2.99 16.92 4.31
N ASP A 34 3.45 18.06 4.82
CA ASP A 34 3.09 18.55 6.16
C ASP A 34 1.69 19.17 6.15
N ASN A 35 0.76 18.57 6.88
CA ASN A 35 -0.63 19.01 6.98
C ASN A 35 -1.00 19.53 8.38
N ARG A 36 -0.04 19.80 9.24
CA ARG A 36 -0.32 20.27 10.62
C ARG A 36 -1.13 21.56 10.66
N GLN A 37 -0.96 22.42 9.67
CA GLN A 37 -1.74 23.65 9.49
C GLN A 37 -3.05 23.44 8.73
N GLY A 38 -3.37 22.20 8.33
CA GLY A 38 -4.62 21.85 7.66
C GLY A 38 -4.76 22.33 6.20
N GLN A 39 -3.64 22.58 5.51
CA GLN A 39 -3.62 23.04 4.12
C GLN A 39 -4.15 21.99 3.12
N TYR A 40 -4.14 20.71 3.51
CA TYR A 40 -4.66 19.59 2.70
C TYR A 40 -5.98 19.08 3.28
N LYS A 41 -7.01 19.96 3.33
CA LYS A 41 -8.28 19.68 4.03
C LYS A 41 -9.14 18.57 3.41
N ARG A 42 -8.99 18.27 2.11
CA ARG A 42 -9.82 17.31 1.37
C ARG A 42 -9.01 16.60 0.30
N LEU A 43 -8.13 15.69 0.71
CA LEU A 43 -7.38 14.87 -0.24
C LEU A 43 -8.17 13.65 -0.74
N SER A 44 -9.31 13.34 -0.11
CA SER A 44 -10.20 12.25 -0.51
C SER A 44 -11.63 12.49 -0.01
N ALA A 45 -12.60 11.84 -0.67
CA ALA A 45 -14.01 11.86 -0.24
C ALA A 45 -14.20 11.24 1.15
N PHE A 46 -13.31 10.31 1.55
CA PHE A 46 -13.28 9.65 2.87
C PHE A 46 -12.09 10.18 3.69
N ALA A 47 -11.99 11.51 3.82
CA ALA A 47 -10.82 12.19 4.35
C ALA A 47 -10.39 11.69 5.73
N VAL A 48 -9.29 10.97 5.78
CA VAL A 48 -8.53 10.76 7.00
C VAL A 48 -7.78 12.06 7.29
N LYS A 49 -8.14 12.76 8.37
CA LYS A 49 -7.39 13.92 8.85
C LYS A 49 -6.11 13.42 9.51
N ALA A 50 -4.98 13.67 8.90
CA ALA A 50 -3.67 13.32 9.43
C ALA A 50 -2.74 14.54 9.45
N PRO A 51 -1.74 14.56 10.35
CA PRO A 51 -0.75 15.63 10.39
C PRO A 51 0.19 15.60 9.18
N TYR A 52 0.37 14.41 8.57
CA TYR A 52 1.28 14.23 7.44
C TYR A 52 0.67 13.27 6.41
N TYR A 53 1.07 13.46 5.15
CA TYR A 53 0.81 12.51 4.09
C TYR A 53 2.09 12.16 3.37
N LEU A 54 2.18 10.90 2.95
CA LEU A 54 3.25 10.37 2.15
C LEU A 54 2.73 10.21 0.72
N ALA A 55 3.30 10.95 -0.22
CA ALA A 55 2.93 10.93 -1.62
C ALA A 55 4.01 10.25 -2.44
N LEU A 56 3.66 9.20 -3.18
CA LEU A 56 4.56 8.52 -4.11
C LEU A 56 4.17 8.85 -5.54
N TYR A 57 5.10 9.46 -6.25
CA TYR A 57 5.03 9.74 -7.68
C TYR A 57 5.82 8.72 -8.47
N SER A 58 5.38 8.39 -9.65
CA SER A 58 6.05 7.44 -10.56
C SER A 58 5.88 7.85 -12.00
N GLU A 59 6.85 7.49 -12.83
CA GLU A 59 6.68 7.46 -14.27
C GLU A 59 5.48 6.60 -14.66
N GLU A 60 4.80 6.97 -15.76
CA GLU A 60 3.67 6.22 -16.31
C GLU A 60 4.18 5.12 -17.27
N LYS A 61 4.76 4.06 -16.70
CA LYS A 61 5.22 2.86 -17.41
C LYS A 61 4.33 1.66 -17.10
N ASP A 62 4.49 0.59 -17.87
CA ASP A 62 3.84 -0.69 -17.55
C ASP A 62 4.19 -1.11 -16.13
N ARG A 63 3.19 -1.61 -15.37
CA ARG A 63 3.29 -2.04 -13.97
C ARG A 63 3.70 -0.96 -12.95
N ALA A 64 3.71 0.32 -13.34
CA ALA A 64 4.07 1.41 -12.43
C ALA A 64 3.16 1.48 -11.19
N GLN A 65 1.87 1.16 -11.33
CA GLN A 65 0.92 1.12 -10.22
C GLN A 65 1.26 0.00 -9.24
N MET A 66 1.62 -1.17 -9.73
CA MET A 66 2.00 -2.31 -8.89
C MET A 66 3.32 -2.02 -8.17
N ASN A 67 4.31 -1.46 -8.86
CA ASN A 67 5.57 -1.03 -8.26
C ASN A 67 5.34 0.02 -7.16
N ALA A 68 4.49 1.01 -7.41
CA ALA A 68 4.16 2.04 -6.43
C ALA A 68 3.46 1.48 -5.19
N GLY A 69 2.55 0.52 -5.36
CA GLY A 69 1.91 -0.19 -4.25
C GLY A 69 2.91 -0.96 -3.40
N TYR A 70 3.85 -1.65 -4.06
CA TYR A 70 4.92 -2.43 -3.40
C TYR A 70 5.86 -1.55 -2.57
N LEU A 71 6.33 -0.44 -3.13
CA LEU A 71 7.20 0.51 -2.44
C LEU A 71 6.47 1.17 -1.26
N MET A 72 5.22 1.60 -1.49
CA MET A 72 4.47 2.30 -0.44
C MET A 72 4.14 1.40 0.75
N GLU A 73 3.82 0.11 0.52
CA GLU A 73 3.55 -0.81 1.63
C GLU A 73 4.80 -1.07 2.47
N GLN A 74 5.99 -1.19 1.88
CA GLN A 74 7.24 -1.30 2.64
C GLN A 74 7.44 -0.08 3.55
N LEU A 75 7.14 1.14 3.06
CA LEU A 75 7.20 2.37 3.85
C LEU A 75 6.15 2.39 4.98
N VAL A 76 4.96 1.86 4.71
CA VAL A 76 3.89 1.69 5.70
C VAL A 76 4.32 0.72 6.80
N LEU A 77 4.92 -0.41 6.45
CA LEU A 77 5.45 -1.38 7.41
C LEU A 77 6.61 -0.80 8.22
N TYR A 78 7.50 -0.02 7.58
CA TYR A 78 8.55 0.72 8.28
C TYR A 78 7.96 1.70 9.31
N LEU A 79 6.97 2.52 8.93
CA LEU A 79 6.31 3.44 9.85
C LEU A 79 5.60 2.69 10.99
N CYS A 80 4.96 1.57 10.67
CA CYS A 80 4.33 0.70 11.67
C CYS A 80 5.36 0.18 12.69
N SER A 81 6.57 -0.20 12.26
CA SER A 81 7.66 -0.61 13.15
C SER A 81 8.16 0.51 14.07
N LYS A 82 7.84 1.76 13.76
CA LYS A 82 8.11 2.97 14.56
C LYS A 82 6.90 3.45 15.35
N GLU A 83 5.87 2.60 15.50
CA GLU A 83 4.62 2.90 16.21
C GLU A 83 3.83 4.08 15.62
N ILE A 84 4.02 4.34 14.33
CA ILE A 84 3.30 5.38 13.58
C ILE A 84 2.09 4.76 12.89
N GLY A 85 0.91 5.31 13.16
CA GLY A 85 -0.34 4.94 12.49
C GLY A 85 -0.35 5.40 11.04
N THR A 86 -0.83 4.56 10.14
CA THR A 86 -0.93 4.82 8.70
C THR A 86 -2.30 4.48 8.15
N CYS A 87 -2.68 5.14 7.05
CA CYS A 87 -3.90 4.82 6.32
C CYS A 87 -3.74 5.16 4.85
N PHE A 88 -3.92 4.18 3.95
CA PHE A 88 -4.01 4.43 2.52
C PHE A 88 -5.19 5.34 2.19
N VAL A 89 -4.94 6.39 1.41
CA VAL A 89 -5.96 7.36 1.00
C VAL A 89 -6.51 6.98 -0.37
N GLY A 90 -7.72 6.44 -0.38
CA GLY A 90 -8.45 6.13 -1.63
C GLY A 90 -9.17 7.34 -2.20
N SER A 91 -9.56 7.27 -3.48
CA SER A 91 -10.35 8.31 -4.19
C SER A 91 -9.76 9.70 -4.05
N LEU A 92 -8.55 9.90 -4.59
CA LEU A 92 -7.79 11.13 -4.48
C LEU A 92 -8.59 12.33 -5.04
N LEU A 93 -8.95 13.27 -4.17
CA LEU A 93 -9.48 14.60 -4.50
C LEU A 93 -8.37 15.63 -4.31
N VAL A 94 -7.20 15.36 -4.88
CA VAL A 94 -6.04 16.25 -4.79
C VAL A 94 -6.18 17.42 -5.75
N LYS A 95 -5.56 18.55 -5.40
CA LYS A 95 -5.45 19.70 -6.32
C LYS A 95 -4.71 19.26 -7.58
N HIS A 96 -5.06 19.84 -8.72
CA HIS A 96 -4.43 19.52 -10.01
C HIS A 96 -2.90 19.62 -9.97
N SER A 97 -2.37 20.61 -9.24
CA SER A 97 -0.93 20.80 -9.03
C SER A 97 -0.23 19.67 -8.29
N MET A 98 -0.96 18.81 -7.57
CA MET A 98 -0.43 17.64 -6.86
C MET A 98 -0.51 16.35 -7.68
N LEU A 99 -1.18 16.38 -8.83
CA LEU A 99 -1.36 15.17 -9.66
C LEU A 99 -0.07 14.77 -10.36
N ARG A 100 0.83 15.72 -10.58
CA ARG A 100 2.12 15.49 -11.26
C ARG A 100 3.26 16.25 -10.58
N LYS A 101 4.45 15.67 -10.68
CA LYS A 101 5.71 16.26 -10.26
C LYS A 101 6.74 15.98 -11.37
N GLY A 102 7.01 17.00 -12.20
CA GLY A 102 7.74 16.80 -13.45
C GLY A 102 7.00 15.84 -14.38
N ASP A 103 7.69 14.81 -14.82
CA ASP A 103 7.18 13.73 -15.68
C ASP A 103 6.42 12.64 -14.90
N LYS A 104 6.52 12.65 -13.57
CA LYS A 104 5.91 11.63 -12.69
C LYS A 104 4.50 12.00 -12.30
N LYS A 105 3.65 10.98 -12.14
CA LYS A 105 2.26 11.09 -11.71
C LYS A 105 2.09 10.56 -10.29
N LEU A 106 1.23 11.21 -9.51
CA LEU A 106 0.85 10.71 -8.20
C LEU A 106 0.14 9.35 -8.33
N MET A 107 0.75 8.31 -7.76
CA MET A 107 0.24 6.95 -7.80
C MET A 107 -0.48 6.57 -6.51
N VAL A 108 0.14 6.81 -5.36
CA VAL A 108 -0.34 6.40 -4.05
C VAL A 108 -0.16 7.51 -3.03
N LEU A 109 -1.13 7.66 -2.13
CA LEU A 109 -1.07 8.58 -1.01
C LEU A 109 -1.41 7.83 0.28
N VAL A 110 -0.61 8.05 1.32
CA VAL A 110 -0.82 7.47 2.67
C VAL A 110 -0.86 8.59 3.70
N ALA A 111 -1.88 8.62 4.53
CA ALA A 111 -1.97 9.46 5.71
C ALA A 111 -1.17 8.82 6.85
N PHE A 112 -0.40 9.59 7.62
CA PHE A 112 0.34 9.04 8.76
C PHE A 112 0.49 10.03 9.92
N GLY A 113 0.71 9.49 11.12
CA GLY A 113 0.86 10.26 12.34
C GLY A 113 0.75 9.38 13.59
N LYS A 114 0.85 9.99 14.77
CA LYS A 114 0.57 9.28 16.02
C LYS A 114 -0.89 8.82 16.05
N SER A 115 -1.13 7.53 16.30
CA SER A 115 -2.48 7.01 16.47
C SER A 115 -3.02 7.32 17.88
N ARG A 116 -4.34 7.45 18.02
CA ARG A 116 -4.99 7.60 19.31
C ARG A 116 -5.23 6.29 20.05
N GLY A 117 -4.80 5.18 19.52
CA GLY A 117 -4.97 3.84 20.06
C GLY A 117 -3.91 2.92 19.47
N SER A 118 -4.20 1.62 19.38
CA SER A 118 -3.28 0.70 18.72
C SER A 118 -3.09 1.10 17.25
N HIS A 119 -1.85 1.15 16.80
CA HIS A 119 -1.48 1.39 15.41
C HIS A 119 -1.51 0.09 14.57
N THR A 120 -1.66 -1.05 15.22
CA THR A 120 -1.75 -2.37 14.60
C THR A 120 -3.04 -3.08 14.99
N ARG A 121 -3.40 -4.12 14.22
CA ARG A 121 -4.49 -5.05 14.52
C ARG A 121 -3.92 -6.44 14.64
N ARG A 122 -4.47 -7.25 15.54
CA ARG A 122 -4.16 -8.68 15.56
C ARG A 122 -4.73 -9.33 14.28
N PRO A 123 -4.09 -10.35 13.72
CA PRO A 123 -4.57 -11.04 12.51
C PRO A 123 -6.04 -11.48 12.61
N ILE A 124 -6.49 -11.92 13.79
CA ILE A 124 -7.86 -12.37 14.04
C ILE A 124 -8.90 -11.23 13.99
N ASP A 125 -8.49 -10.00 14.30
CA ASP A 125 -9.35 -8.80 14.26
C ASP A 125 -9.41 -8.17 12.86
N ALA A 126 -8.59 -8.64 11.92
CA ALA A 126 -8.57 -8.15 10.56
C ALA A 126 -9.74 -8.76 9.77
N LYS A 127 -10.64 -7.90 9.30
CA LYS A 127 -11.76 -8.31 8.43
C LYS A 127 -11.20 -8.70 7.05
N ARG A 128 -10.78 -9.95 6.90
CA ARG A 128 -10.23 -10.53 5.66
C ARG A 128 -10.97 -11.81 5.31
N LEU A 129 -11.02 -12.13 4.03
CA LEU A 129 -11.48 -13.42 3.55
C LEU A 129 -10.58 -14.52 4.12
N GLU A 130 -11.12 -15.69 4.38
CA GLU A 130 -10.33 -16.83 4.82
C GLU A 130 -9.54 -17.45 3.65
N LEU A 131 -8.46 -18.16 3.93
CA LEU A 131 -7.67 -18.81 2.89
C LEU A 131 -8.49 -19.77 2.03
N LYS A 132 -9.50 -20.43 2.59
CA LYS A 132 -10.41 -21.31 1.83
C LYS A 132 -11.24 -20.57 0.77
N GLU A 133 -11.45 -19.24 0.94
CA GLU A 133 -12.16 -18.38 -0.02
C GLU A 133 -11.22 -17.79 -1.08
N LEU A 134 -9.93 -17.70 -0.75
CA LEU A 134 -8.89 -17.11 -1.60
C LEU A 134 -8.13 -18.16 -2.42
N CYS A 135 -8.01 -19.41 -1.91
CA CYS A 135 -7.13 -20.44 -2.43
C CYS A 135 -7.88 -21.64 -2.99
N VAL A 136 -7.40 -22.14 -4.12
CA VAL A 136 -7.71 -23.47 -4.64
C VAL A 136 -6.44 -24.31 -4.50
N TYR A 137 -6.48 -25.30 -3.62
CA TYR A 137 -5.35 -26.21 -3.40
C TYR A 137 -5.43 -27.37 -4.40
N LYS A 138 -4.41 -27.49 -5.25
CA LYS A 138 -4.22 -28.64 -6.16
C LYS A 138 -3.35 -29.72 -5.54
N GLU A 139 -2.42 -29.28 -4.67
CA GLU A 139 -1.46 -30.13 -3.97
C GLU A 139 -1.26 -29.59 -2.54
N VAL A 140 -0.62 -30.36 -1.70
CA VAL A 140 -0.34 -29.96 -0.31
C VAL A 140 0.79 -28.92 -0.31
N PRO A 141 0.54 -27.67 0.14
CA PRO A 141 1.57 -26.63 0.14
C PRO A 141 2.64 -26.91 1.19
N ARG A 142 3.87 -26.51 0.88
CA ARG A 142 4.98 -26.49 1.85
C ARG A 142 4.70 -25.48 2.96
N GLN A 143 5.32 -25.63 4.11
CA GLN A 143 5.06 -24.79 5.28
C GLN A 143 5.31 -23.29 5.02
N TRP A 144 6.39 -22.94 4.32
CA TRP A 144 6.68 -21.56 3.98
C TRP A 144 5.61 -20.92 3.06
N MET A 145 5.00 -21.70 2.17
CA MET A 145 3.91 -21.22 1.30
C MET A 145 2.65 -20.87 2.11
N LYS A 146 2.37 -21.62 3.17
CA LYS A 146 1.25 -21.30 4.08
C LYS A 146 1.48 -19.95 4.76
N GLN A 147 2.71 -19.66 5.17
CA GLN A 147 3.07 -18.37 5.77
C GLN A 147 2.92 -17.22 4.76
N LEU A 148 3.38 -17.40 3.51
CA LEU A 148 3.20 -16.40 2.45
C LEU A 148 1.71 -16.15 2.14
N LEU A 149 0.90 -17.21 2.05
CA LEU A 149 -0.53 -17.08 1.80
C LEU A 149 -1.25 -16.35 2.95
N GLU A 150 -0.85 -16.59 4.18
CA GLU A 150 -1.40 -15.89 5.34
C GLU A 150 -1.00 -14.40 5.35
N ALA A 151 0.26 -14.08 5.05
CA ALA A 151 0.71 -12.71 4.89
C ALA A 151 -0.08 -12.01 3.76
N ALA A 152 -0.14 -12.61 2.57
CA ALA A 152 -0.92 -12.08 1.45
C ALA A 152 -2.41 -11.87 1.79
N ARG A 153 -3.02 -12.77 2.58
CA ARG A 153 -4.40 -12.65 3.05
C ARG A 153 -4.60 -11.41 3.93
N LEU A 154 -3.61 -11.08 4.76
CA LEU A 154 -3.69 -9.96 5.71
C LEU A 154 -3.43 -8.60 5.05
N ALA A 155 -2.87 -8.56 3.85
CA ALA A 155 -2.56 -7.33 3.14
C ALA A 155 -3.75 -6.37 3.04
N PRO A 156 -3.55 -5.05 3.21
CA PRO A 156 -4.61 -4.08 2.99
C PRO A 156 -4.94 -3.96 1.50
N SER A 157 -6.19 -3.60 1.20
CA SER A 157 -6.63 -3.33 -0.16
C SER A 157 -7.69 -2.25 -0.21
N SER A 158 -7.78 -1.55 -1.32
CA SER A 158 -8.77 -0.51 -1.54
C SER A 158 -10.19 -1.06 -1.31
N MET A 159 -10.95 -0.40 -0.42
CA MET A 159 -12.30 -0.82 0.02
C MET A 159 -12.35 -2.28 0.52
N ASN A 160 -11.24 -2.80 1.05
CA ASN A 160 -11.09 -4.19 1.49
C ASN A 160 -11.47 -5.22 0.41
N SER A 161 -11.18 -4.91 -0.84
CA SER A 161 -11.66 -5.66 -2.01
C SER A 161 -11.00 -7.02 -2.20
N GLN A 162 -9.77 -7.20 -1.68
CA GLN A 162 -8.99 -8.44 -1.72
C GLN A 162 -9.08 -9.12 -3.10
N PRO A 163 -8.55 -8.45 -4.16
CA PRO A 163 -8.80 -8.87 -5.55
C PRO A 163 -8.05 -10.13 -5.97
N TRP A 164 -7.15 -10.62 -5.15
CA TRP A 164 -6.29 -11.77 -5.42
C TRP A 164 -7.00 -13.11 -5.21
N ARG A 165 -6.62 -14.09 -6.01
CA ARG A 165 -6.99 -15.51 -5.89
C ARG A 165 -5.77 -16.35 -6.17
N PHE A 166 -5.63 -17.47 -5.48
CA PHE A 166 -4.46 -18.32 -5.53
C PHE A 166 -4.82 -19.72 -5.99
N VAL A 167 -4.02 -20.29 -6.89
CA VAL A 167 -4.01 -21.72 -7.17
C VAL A 167 -2.68 -22.27 -6.67
N VAL A 168 -2.75 -23.16 -5.71
CA VAL A 168 -1.62 -23.60 -4.88
C VAL A 168 -1.24 -25.02 -5.25
N TYR A 169 0.04 -25.21 -5.56
CA TYR A 169 0.71 -26.49 -5.78
C TYR A 169 1.75 -26.72 -4.68
N ASP A 170 2.47 -27.81 -4.72
CA ASP A 170 3.54 -28.13 -3.73
C ASP A 170 4.75 -27.20 -3.82
N SER A 171 5.05 -26.68 -5.04
CA SER A 171 6.28 -25.93 -5.35
C SER A 171 6.03 -24.52 -5.90
N ARG A 172 4.77 -24.16 -6.21
CA ARG A 172 4.42 -22.87 -6.80
C ARG A 172 3.02 -22.39 -6.45
N ILE A 173 2.82 -21.08 -6.50
CA ILE A 173 1.53 -20.42 -6.34
C ILE A 173 1.25 -19.61 -7.60
N HIS A 174 0.13 -19.87 -8.26
CA HIS A 174 -0.35 -19.01 -9.33
C HIS A 174 -1.31 -17.98 -8.73
N ILE A 175 -1.13 -16.72 -9.11
CA ILE A 175 -1.89 -15.59 -8.59
C ILE A 175 -2.76 -15.03 -9.70
N PHE A 176 -4.04 -14.86 -9.42
CA PHE A 176 -5.02 -14.35 -10.36
C PHE A 176 -5.74 -13.13 -9.78
N SER A 177 -6.07 -12.18 -10.64
CA SER A 177 -6.99 -11.10 -10.29
C SER A 177 -8.43 -11.54 -10.46
N LYS A 178 -9.29 -11.22 -9.48
CA LYS A 178 -10.73 -11.35 -9.63
C LYS A 178 -11.17 -10.45 -10.78
N LYS A 179 -11.87 -11.03 -11.79
CA LYS A 179 -12.36 -10.29 -12.95
C LYS A 179 -13.25 -9.11 -12.51
N ARG A 180 -12.94 -7.91 -13.01
CA ARG A 180 -13.74 -6.70 -12.83
C ARG A 180 -14.14 -6.13 -14.17
N SER A 181 -15.35 -5.58 -14.25
CA SER A 181 -15.91 -5.00 -15.47
C SER A 181 -15.39 -3.57 -15.75
N MET A 182 -15.01 -2.83 -14.70
CA MET A 182 -14.61 -1.42 -14.84
C MET A 182 -13.09 -1.27 -14.89
N GLU A 183 -12.58 -0.65 -15.97
CA GLU A 183 -11.14 -0.38 -16.18
C GLU A 183 -10.51 0.42 -15.03
N ARG A 184 -11.25 1.39 -14.49
CA ARG A 184 -10.82 2.17 -13.33
C ARG A 184 -10.50 1.30 -12.11
N LEU A 185 -11.21 0.20 -11.90
CA LEU A 185 -10.99 -0.73 -10.79
C LEU A 185 -9.75 -1.61 -11.01
N LYS A 186 -9.44 -1.96 -12.26
CA LYS A 186 -8.24 -2.73 -12.60
C LYS A 186 -6.97 -2.00 -12.18
N ARG A 187 -6.92 -0.71 -12.37
CA ARG A 187 -5.81 0.15 -11.98
C ARG A 187 -5.55 0.13 -10.46
N TRP A 188 -6.63 0.14 -9.65
CA TRP A 188 -6.52 -0.01 -8.21
C TRP A 188 -6.13 -1.44 -7.81
N ASP A 189 -6.51 -2.43 -8.59
CA ASP A 189 -6.11 -3.81 -8.34
C ASP A 189 -4.59 -3.99 -8.53
N GLU A 190 -3.95 -3.32 -9.48
CA GLU A 190 -2.48 -3.33 -9.60
C GLU A 190 -1.80 -2.78 -8.34
N VAL A 191 -2.24 -1.63 -7.83
CA VAL A 191 -1.74 -1.09 -6.56
C VAL A 191 -1.95 -2.10 -5.43
N ASN A 192 -3.14 -2.71 -5.33
CA ASN A 192 -3.45 -3.71 -4.32
C ASN A 192 -2.53 -4.95 -4.43
N PHE A 193 -2.20 -5.39 -5.64
CA PHE A 193 -1.24 -6.49 -5.84
C PHE A 193 0.17 -6.10 -5.38
N GLY A 194 0.62 -4.88 -5.69
CA GLY A 194 1.90 -4.38 -5.18
C GLY A 194 1.94 -4.38 -3.65
N ILE A 195 0.91 -3.89 -3.00
CA ILE A 195 0.75 -3.93 -1.54
C ILE A 195 0.82 -5.37 -1.02
N MET A 196 0.09 -6.29 -1.63
CA MET A 196 0.08 -7.70 -1.23
C MET A 196 1.46 -8.36 -1.38
N PHE A 197 2.24 -8.00 -2.41
CA PHE A 197 3.59 -8.56 -2.60
C PHE A 197 4.62 -8.05 -1.59
N ALA A 198 4.37 -6.91 -0.96
CA ALA A 198 5.25 -6.33 0.06
C ALA A 198 4.90 -6.79 1.49
N ASN A 199 3.63 -7.16 1.72
CA ASN A 199 3.12 -7.55 3.04
C ASN A 199 3.50 -8.98 3.38
#